data_870bb0b67fca719310ace1e592360d33
#
_entry.id   870bb0b67fca719310ace1e592360d33
#
_cell.length_a   1.000
_cell.length_b   1.000
_cell.length_c   1.000
_cell.angle_alpha   90.00
_cell.angle_beta   90.00
_cell.angle_gamma   90.00
#
_symmetry.space_group_name_H-M   'P 1'
#
loop_
_entity.id
_entity.type
_entity.pdbx_description
1 polymer ?
#
loop_
_entity_poly.entity_id
_entity_poly.type
_entity_poly.pdbx_seq_one_letter_code
_entity_poly.pdbx_strand_id
1 'polypeptide(L)'
;MAIDKYEIVIGCEIHTQLLTKTKAFCACENRYGGMPDTRVCPVCLGLPGAMPRVSKGYVELGAVAGQALNCEIARFTKFDRKHYFYPDLAKGYQITQYDIPLCTNGYVDLPFIHYPEDEQPGNSKCRTENFKGENCIIENEGAKYRRIRIERIHLEEDVGKSLHIEGKHS
;
A
#
# COMPACT_ATOMS: atom_id res chain seq x y z
N MET A 1 -31.62 6.72 18.16
CA MET A 1 -31.40 6.81 16.70
C MET A 1 -30.97 5.44 16.25
N ALA A 2 -31.70 4.81 15.35
CA ALA A 2 -31.48 3.43 14.97
C ALA A 2 -30.23 3.33 14.10
N ILE A 3 -29.17 2.75 14.65
CA ILE A 3 -27.93 2.39 13.95
C ILE A 3 -28.19 1.27 12.91
N ASP A 4 -29.37 0.63 13.01
CA ASP A 4 -29.79 -0.51 12.18
C ASP A 4 -29.99 -0.20 10.68
N LYS A 5 -29.83 1.07 10.28
CA LYS A 5 -29.95 1.52 8.88
C LYS A 5 -28.62 1.63 8.13
N TYR A 6 -27.48 1.46 8.79
CA TYR A 6 -26.16 1.68 8.22
C TYR A 6 -25.35 0.38 8.26
N GLU A 7 -24.76 0.04 7.12
CA GLU A 7 -23.73 -0.99 7.02
C GLU A 7 -22.37 -0.34 7.22
N ILE A 8 -21.55 -0.88 8.13
CA ILE A 8 -20.19 -0.40 8.36
C ILE A 8 -19.26 -1.11 7.39
N VAL A 9 -18.64 -0.35 6.49
CA VAL A 9 -17.62 -0.83 5.56
C VAL A 9 -16.29 -0.21 5.94
N ILE A 10 -15.28 -1.04 6.22
CA ILE A 10 -13.94 -0.61 6.59
C ILE A 10 -12.97 -1.11 5.52
N GLY A 11 -12.26 -0.18 4.87
CA GLY A 11 -11.16 -0.46 3.97
C GLY A 11 -9.83 -0.09 4.64
N CYS A 12 -8.82 -0.93 4.49
CA CYS A 12 -7.46 -0.62 4.91
C CYS A 12 -6.56 -0.49 3.69
N GLU A 13 -5.72 0.54 3.68
CA GLU A 13 -4.66 0.73 2.70
C GLU A 13 -3.32 0.76 3.44
N ILE A 14 -2.39 -0.07 3.00
CA ILE A 14 -1.08 -0.23 3.66
C ILE A 14 0.01 0.09 2.64
N HIS A 15 0.86 1.06 2.97
CA HIS A 15 2.01 1.43 2.15
C HIS A 15 3.28 0.76 2.66
N THR A 16 4.04 0.15 1.75
CA THR A 16 5.32 -0.48 2.04
C THR A 16 6.38 0.03 1.07
N GLN A 17 7.48 0.56 1.59
CA GLN A 17 8.61 0.97 0.78
C GLN A 17 9.50 -0.22 0.43
N LEU A 18 9.73 -0.46 -0.86
CA LEU A 18 10.58 -1.53 -1.34
C LEU A 18 12.06 -1.13 -1.30
N LEU A 19 12.91 -2.02 -0.80
CA LEU A 19 14.36 -1.80 -0.67
C LEU A 19 15.09 -2.00 -2.00
N THR A 20 14.79 -1.17 -2.98
CA THR A 20 15.45 -1.15 -4.29
C THR A 20 16.75 -0.35 -4.24
N LYS A 21 17.71 -0.66 -5.12
CA LYS A 21 18.94 0.12 -5.26
C LYS A 21 18.70 1.48 -5.90
N THR A 22 17.76 1.55 -6.82
CA THR A 22 17.39 2.78 -7.52
C THR A 22 15.93 3.16 -7.22
N LYS A 23 15.57 4.39 -7.48
CA LYS A 23 14.16 4.83 -7.46
C LYS A 23 13.33 4.02 -8.46
N ALA A 24 12.01 4.04 -8.29
CA ALA A 24 11.08 3.22 -9.07
C ALA A 24 11.15 3.48 -10.59
N PHE A 25 11.36 4.73 -11.00
CA PHE A 25 11.24 5.15 -12.41
C PHE A 25 12.46 5.87 -12.97
N CYS A 26 13.60 5.85 -12.27
CA CYS A 26 14.86 6.40 -12.75
C CYS A 26 16.07 5.71 -12.14
N ALA A 27 17.26 6.08 -12.57
CA ALA A 27 18.51 5.49 -12.09
C ALA A 27 19.08 6.14 -10.82
N CYS A 28 18.41 7.15 -10.26
CA CYS A 28 18.87 7.78 -9.01
C CYS A 28 18.88 6.77 -7.86
N GLU A 29 19.87 6.88 -6.99
CA GLU A 29 20.00 6.03 -5.81
C GLU A 29 18.77 6.15 -4.92
N ASN A 30 18.22 5.00 -4.49
CA ASN A 30 17.16 4.91 -3.50
C ASN A 30 17.77 4.68 -2.12
N ARG A 31 18.16 5.76 -1.46
CA ARG A 31 18.77 5.71 -0.13
C ARG A 31 18.23 6.84 0.74
N TYR A 32 17.85 6.47 1.95
CA TYR A 32 17.42 7.45 2.94
C TYR A 32 18.58 8.34 3.41
N GLY A 33 18.29 9.58 3.78
CA GLY A 33 19.26 10.57 4.24
C GLY A 33 20.11 11.15 3.09
N GLY A 34 21.00 12.06 3.42
CA GLY A 34 21.84 12.83 2.49
C GLY A 34 21.38 14.28 2.39
N MET A 35 22.16 15.09 1.69
CA MET A 35 21.82 16.51 1.45
C MET A 35 20.58 16.59 0.55
N PRO A 36 19.67 17.54 0.80
CA PRO A 36 18.54 17.78 -0.08
C PRO A 36 18.98 17.96 -1.55
N ASP A 37 18.14 17.53 -2.47
CA ASP A 37 18.30 17.68 -3.93
C ASP A 37 19.57 17.09 -4.56
N THR A 38 20.31 16.25 -3.83
CA THR A 38 21.54 15.62 -4.36
C THR A 38 21.28 14.31 -5.13
N ARG A 39 20.08 13.72 -4.99
CA ARG A 39 19.69 12.48 -5.65
C ARG A 39 18.51 12.69 -6.57
N VAL A 40 18.65 13.63 -7.48
CA VAL A 40 17.62 13.99 -8.46
C VAL A 40 18.19 13.96 -9.87
N CYS A 41 17.32 13.76 -10.84
CA CYS A 41 17.64 13.77 -12.26
C CYS A 41 16.47 14.40 -13.04
N PRO A 42 16.62 14.65 -14.34
CA PRO A 42 15.54 15.21 -15.16
C PRO A 42 14.22 14.43 -15.06
N VAL A 43 14.27 13.10 -14.86
CA VAL A 43 13.05 12.28 -14.68
C VAL A 43 12.38 12.58 -13.35
N CYS A 44 13.13 12.62 -12.23
CA CYS A 44 12.56 12.92 -10.91
C CYS A 44 11.94 14.33 -10.88
N LEU A 45 12.55 15.27 -11.59
CA LEU A 45 12.11 16.68 -11.64
C LEU A 45 10.99 16.87 -12.67
N GLY A 46 10.69 15.87 -13.50
CA GLY A 46 9.66 15.96 -14.53
C GLY A 46 9.98 16.97 -15.62
N LEU A 47 11.27 17.13 -15.97
CA LEU A 47 11.67 18.07 -17.01
C LEU A 47 11.10 17.68 -18.39
N PRO A 48 10.81 18.63 -19.26
CA PRO A 48 10.29 18.37 -20.59
C PRO A 48 11.17 17.40 -21.36
N GLY A 49 10.55 16.37 -21.98
CA GLY A 49 11.24 15.34 -22.75
C GLY A 49 11.86 14.20 -21.93
N ALA A 50 11.87 14.28 -20.60
CA ALA A 50 12.36 13.19 -19.75
C ALA A 50 11.30 12.07 -19.64
N MET A 51 11.73 10.83 -19.92
CA MET A 51 10.85 9.66 -19.93
C MET A 51 11.14 8.73 -18.75
N PRO A 52 10.17 8.49 -17.87
CA PRO A 52 10.29 7.50 -16.78
C PRO A 52 10.54 6.10 -17.34
N ARG A 53 11.41 5.34 -16.67
CA ARG A 53 11.64 3.92 -16.94
C ARG A 53 11.52 3.13 -15.66
N VAL A 54 10.65 2.14 -15.65
CA VAL A 54 10.45 1.27 -14.49
C VAL A 54 11.71 0.48 -14.14
N SER A 55 12.06 0.47 -12.87
CA SER A 55 13.16 -0.35 -12.34
C SER A 55 12.72 -1.83 -12.31
N LYS A 56 13.57 -2.72 -12.87
CA LYS A 56 13.34 -4.17 -12.82
C LYS A 56 13.22 -4.67 -11.37
N GLY A 57 14.14 -4.27 -10.50
CA GLY A 57 14.11 -4.67 -9.10
C GLY A 57 12.87 -4.20 -8.35
N TYR A 58 12.28 -3.08 -8.76
CA TYR A 58 11.03 -2.60 -8.20
C TYR A 58 9.86 -3.55 -8.49
N VAL A 59 9.74 -4.00 -9.73
CA VAL A 59 8.71 -4.97 -10.14
C VAL A 59 8.95 -6.34 -9.50
N GLU A 60 10.19 -6.80 -9.46
CA GLU A 60 10.56 -8.08 -8.86
C GLU A 60 10.22 -8.13 -7.37
N LEU A 61 10.58 -7.09 -6.60
CA LEU A 61 10.25 -7.02 -5.17
C LEU A 61 8.75 -6.88 -4.94
N GLY A 62 8.03 -6.15 -5.80
CA GLY A 62 6.58 -6.11 -5.76
C GLY A 62 5.93 -7.47 -5.99
N ALA A 63 6.45 -8.25 -6.95
CA ALA A 63 5.99 -9.61 -7.20
C ALA A 63 6.28 -10.55 -6.02
N VAL A 64 7.46 -10.43 -5.39
CA VAL A 64 7.80 -11.19 -4.18
C VAL A 64 6.83 -10.86 -3.03
N ALA A 65 6.52 -9.58 -2.83
CA ALA A 65 5.51 -9.17 -1.84
C ALA A 65 4.14 -9.76 -2.16
N GLY A 66 3.74 -9.77 -3.44
CA GLY A 66 2.51 -10.41 -3.90
C GLY A 66 2.48 -11.91 -3.58
N GLN A 67 3.57 -12.63 -3.84
CA GLN A 67 3.68 -14.05 -3.49
C GLN A 67 3.57 -14.29 -1.99
N ALA A 68 4.25 -13.47 -1.18
CA ALA A 68 4.21 -13.58 0.27
C ALA A 68 2.81 -13.34 0.85
N LEU A 69 1.96 -12.60 0.13
CA LEU A 69 0.58 -12.31 0.49
C LEU A 69 -0.43 -13.17 -0.27
N ASN A 70 0.01 -14.30 -0.85
CA ASN A 70 -0.81 -15.26 -1.58
C ASN A 70 -1.63 -14.64 -2.73
N CYS A 71 -1.11 -13.61 -3.38
CA CYS A 71 -1.76 -12.94 -4.49
C CYS A 71 -1.53 -13.64 -5.82
N GLU A 72 -2.46 -13.47 -6.74
CA GLU A 72 -2.28 -13.75 -8.16
C GLU A 72 -1.46 -12.62 -8.80
N ILE A 73 -0.34 -12.97 -9.43
CA ILE A 73 0.53 -11.98 -10.10
C ILE A 73 0.07 -11.84 -11.55
N ALA A 74 -0.19 -10.62 -11.97
CA ALA A 74 -0.60 -10.31 -13.33
C ALA A 74 0.54 -10.60 -14.33
N ARG A 75 0.23 -11.27 -15.44
CA ARG A 75 1.19 -11.47 -16.55
C ARG A 75 1.40 -10.19 -17.36
N PHE A 76 0.44 -9.29 -17.31
CA PHE A 76 0.47 -7.98 -17.94
C PHE A 76 -0.06 -6.96 -16.94
N THR A 77 0.65 -5.85 -16.83
CA THR A 77 0.25 -4.72 -16.00
C THR A 77 0.65 -3.41 -16.68
N LYS A 78 0.06 -2.31 -16.27
CA LYS A 78 0.39 -0.99 -16.79
C LYS A 78 0.49 0.03 -15.66
N PHE A 79 1.14 1.14 -15.96
CA PHE A 79 1.18 2.30 -15.08
C PHE A 79 0.28 3.39 -15.62
N ASP A 80 -0.35 4.11 -14.72
CA ASP A 80 -1.21 5.24 -14.94
C ASP A 80 -0.63 6.49 -14.28
N ARG A 81 -1.13 7.66 -14.63
CA ARG A 81 -0.77 8.92 -14.00
C ARG A 81 -1.91 9.42 -13.15
N LYS A 82 -1.64 9.60 -11.86
CA LYS A 82 -2.54 10.25 -10.91
C LYS A 82 -2.17 11.72 -10.79
N HIS A 83 -2.91 12.57 -11.48
CA HIS A 83 -2.62 14.01 -11.53
C HIS A 83 -3.12 14.72 -10.27
N TYR A 84 -2.21 15.38 -9.60
CA TYR A 84 -2.52 16.32 -8.52
C TYR A 84 -1.33 17.27 -8.32
N PHE A 85 -1.57 18.43 -7.69
CA PHE A 85 -0.55 19.44 -7.49
C PHE A 85 -0.28 19.58 -6.00
N TYR A 86 0.98 19.39 -5.63
CA TYR A 86 1.47 19.57 -4.28
C TYR A 86 2.87 20.18 -4.31
N PRO A 87 3.28 21.00 -3.32
CA PRO A 87 4.60 21.67 -3.32
C PRO A 87 5.78 20.71 -3.45
N ASP A 88 5.65 19.48 -2.93
CA ASP A 88 6.66 18.43 -2.94
C ASP A 88 6.55 17.46 -4.13
N LEU A 89 5.61 17.69 -5.05
CA LEU A 89 5.41 16.91 -6.26
C LEU A 89 5.78 17.72 -7.51
N ALA A 90 7.08 17.80 -7.81
CA ALA A 90 7.61 18.63 -8.89
C ALA A 90 6.99 18.33 -10.28
N LYS A 91 6.65 17.08 -10.55
CA LYS A 91 6.07 16.64 -11.84
C LYS A 91 4.59 16.99 -12.00
N GLY A 92 3.87 17.25 -10.92
CA GLY A 92 2.43 17.45 -10.92
C GLY A 92 1.62 16.16 -11.15
N TYR A 93 2.24 15.00 -11.12
CA TYR A 93 1.58 13.69 -11.14
C TYR A 93 2.40 12.62 -10.44
N GLN A 94 1.74 11.61 -9.95
CA GLN A 94 2.31 10.39 -9.39
C GLN A 94 2.12 9.24 -10.36
N ILE A 95 3.13 8.40 -10.57
CA ILE A 95 3.00 7.17 -11.34
C ILE A 95 2.47 6.09 -10.41
N THR A 96 1.36 5.49 -10.79
CA THR A 96 0.65 4.48 -10.01
C THR A 96 0.04 3.42 -10.93
N GLN A 97 -0.78 2.52 -10.39
CA GLN A 97 -1.56 1.55 -11.16
C GLN A 97 -3.01 1.64 -10.71
N TYR A 98 -3.95 1.65 -11.62
CA TYR A 98 -5.37 1.77 -11.31
C TYR A 98 -6.17 0.52 -11.64
N ASP A 99 -6.38 0.23 -12.94
CA ASP A 99 -7.27 -0.83 -13.42
C ASP A 99 -6.56 -2.17 -13.65
N ILE A 100 -5.26 -2.17 -13.90
CA ILE A 100 -4.46 -3.39 -14.10
C ILE A 100 -3.28 -3.41 -13.11
N PRO A 101 -3.55 -3.67 -11.83
CA PRO A 101 -2.51 -3.69 -10.79
C PRO A 101 -1.56 -4.88 -10.97
N LEU A 102 -0.44 -4.85 -10.26
CA LEU A 102 0.54 -5.94 -10.30
C LEU A 102 -0.02 -7.25 -9.75
N CYS A 103 -0.79 -7.20 -8.67
CA CYS A 103 -1.33 -8.39 -8.04
C CYS A 103 -2.79 -8.17 -7.60
N THR A 104 -3.56 -9.27 -7.57
CA THR A 104 -4.95 -9.31 -7.13
C THR A 104 -5.21 -10.55 -6.28
N ASN A 105 -6.39 -10.62 -5.67
CA ASN A 105 -6.93 -11.82 -5.01
C ASN A 105 -6.01 -12.44 -3.95
N GLY A 106 -5.32 -11.61 -3.19
CA GLY A 106 -4.45 -12.07 -2.11
C GLY A 106 -5.20 -12.32 -0.80
N TYR A 107 -4.48 -12.89 0.16
CA TYR A 107 -4.99 -13.06 1.51
C TYR A 107 -3.86 -13.21 2.53
N VAL A 108 -4.22 -12.93 3.79
CA VAL A 108 -3.39 -13.20 4.96
C VAL A 108 -4.23 -13.95 5.98
N ASP A 109 -3.68 -15.04 6.50
CA ASP A 109 -4.30 -15.80 7.58
C ASP A 109 -3.71 -15.31 8.91
N LEU A 110 -4.54 -14.66 9.72
CA LEU A 110 -4.16 -14.18 11.03
C LEU A 110 -4.57 -15.20 12.10
N PRO A 111 -3.69 -15.53 13.05
CA PRO A 111 -4.07 -16.37 14.18
C PRO A 111 -5.22 -15.71 14.95
N PHE A 112 -6.18 -16.50 15.37
CA PHE A 112 -7.27 -16.01 16.19
C PHE A 112 -6.74 -15.73 17.59
N ILE A 113 -6.61 -14.46 17.95
CA ILE A 113 -6.23 -14.05 19.31
C ILE A 113 -7.50 -14.09 20.15
N HIS A 114 -7.60 -15.07 21.06
CA HIS A 114 -8.66 -15.10 22.06
C HIS A 114 -8.26 -14.14 23.19
N TYR A 115 -8.94 -13.01 23.30
CA TYR A 115 -8.82 -12.16 24.48
C TYR A 115 -9.70 -12.75 25.59
N PRO A 116 -9.20 -12.92 26.81
CA PRO A 116 -10.03 -13.23 27.98
C PRO A 116 -11.19 -12.23 28.07
N GLU A 117 -12.35 -12.67 28.55
CA GLU A 117 -13.57 -11.84 28.57
C GLU A 117 -13.42 -10.52 29.34
N ASP A 118 -12.49 -10.50 30.29
CA ASP A 118 -12.15 -9.37 31.16
C ASP A 118 -11.16 -8.37 30.52
N GLU A 119 -10.43 -8.74 29.47
CA GLU A 119 -9.47 -7.88 28.75
C GLU A 119 -9.99 -7.32 27.42
N GLN A 120 -11.26 -7.52 27.10
CA GLN A 120 -11.81 -6.99 25.85
C GLN A 120 -11.83 -5.45 25.89
N PRO A 121 -11.18 -4.78 24.92
CA PRO A 121 -11.18 -3.32 24.85
C PRO A 121 -12.60 -2.83 24.55
N GLY A 122 -13.29 -2.35 25.58
CA GLY A 122 -14.63 -1.86 25.49
C GLY A 122 -15.69 -2.96 25.39
N ASN A 123 -16.75 -2.83 26.16
CA ASN A 123 -17.88 -3.75 26.33
C ASN A 123 -18.70 -3.98 25.05
N SER A 124 -18.08 -3.97 23.88
CA SER A 124 -18.67 -4.30 22.60
C SER A 124 -18.49 -5.81 22.39
N LYS A 125 -19.53 -6.57 22.70
CA LYS A 125 -19.69 -7.92 22.16
C LYS A 125 -19.48 -7.82 20.66
N CYS A 126 -18.30 -8.22 20.19
CA CYS A 126 -18.05 -8.39 18.78
C CYS A 126 -18.97 -9.55 18.33
N ARG A 127 -20.20 -9.21 17.97
CA ARG A 127 -21.16 -10.16 17.38
C ARG A 127 -20.65 -10.49 15.99
N THR A 128 -19.90 -11.56 15.89
CA THR A 128 -19.47 -12.16 14.61
C THR A 128 -20.63 -12.69 13.75
N GLU A 129 -21.85 -12.62 14.25
CA GLU A 129 -23.03 -13.26 13.63
C GLU A 129 -23.62 -12.47 12.45
N ASN A 130 -23.26 -11.18 12.26
CA ASN A 130 -23.86 -10.34 11.22
C ASN A 130 -22.87 -9.79 10.18
N PHE A 131 -21.62 -10.24 10.17
CA PHE A 131 -20.71 -9.90 9.09
C PHE A 131 -20.97 -10.87 7.90
N LYS A 132 -21.82 -10.46 6.97
CA LYS A 132 -21.95 -11.07 5.63
C LYS A 132 -20.77 -10.69 4.71
N GLY A 133 -19.63 -10.36 5.25
CA GLY A 133 -18.38 -10.24 4.52
C GLY A 133 -17.63 -11.56 4.66
N GLU A 134 -17.09 -12.07 3.59
CA GLU A 134 -16.35 -13.35 3.48
C GLU A 134 -15.06 -13.42 4.33
N ASN A 135 -15.15 -13.07 5.60
CA ASN A 135 -14.10 -13.34 6.58
C ASN A 135 -14.26 -14.79 7.02
N CYS A 136 -13.72 -15.72 6.23
CA CYS A 136 -13.72 -17.13 6.58
C CYS A 136 -12.88 -17.37 7.83
N ILE A 137 -13.50 -17.95 8.86
CA ILE A 137 -12.75 -18.61 9.93
C ILE A 137 -12.34 -19.96 9.34
N ILE A 138 -11.05 -20.18 9.19
CA ILE A 138 -10.49 -21.45 8.73
C ILE A 138 -9.98 -22.21 9.95
N GLU A 139 -10.50 -23.40 10.15
CA GLU A 139 -9.97 -24.35 11.14
C GLU A 139 -8.97 -25.27 10.42
N ASN A 140 -7.73 -25.22 10.82
CA ASN A 140 -6.71 -26.14 10.34
C ASN A 140 -5.96 -26.72 11.55
N GLU A 141 -5.96 -28.04 11.70
CA GLU A 141 -5.30 -28.77 12.81
C GLU A 141 -5.65 -28.24 14.21
N GLY A 142 -6.90 -27.79 14.44
CA GLY A 142 -7.37 -27.29 15.73
C GLY A 142 -7.02 -25.82 16.03
N ALA A 143 -6.31 -25.15 15.15
CA ALA A 143 -6.08 -23.71 15.26
C ALA A 143 -7.11 -22.92 14.45
N LYS A 144 -7.68 -21.88 15.07
CA LYS A 144 -8.62 -20.98 14.38
C LYS A 144 -7.85 -19.80 13.78
N TYR A 145 -8.05 -19.56 12.51
CA TYR A 145 -7.47 -18.44 11.77
C TYR A 145 -8.58 -17.57 11.19
N ARG A 146 -8.33 -16.27 11.15
CA ARG A 146 -9.17 -15.34 10.41
C ARG A 146 -8.46 -14.97 9.11
N ARG A 147 -9.07 -15.29 7.97
CA ARG A 147 -8.58 -14.86 6.67
C ARG A 147 -9.01 -13.43 6.38
N ILE A 148 -8.03 -12.58 6.10
CA ILE A 148 -8.26 -11.23 5.59
C ILE A 148 -7.90 -11.25 4.11
N ARG A 149 -8.84 -10.86 3.26
CA ARG A 149 -8.63 -10.77 1.82
C ARG A 149 -7.89 -9.48 1.48
N ILE A 150 -7.01 -9.58 0.49
CA ILE A 150 -6.31 -8.45 -0.12
C ILE A 150 -6.88 -8.32 -1.53
N GLU A 151 -7.57 -7.22 -1.77
CA GLU A 151 -8.20 -6.97 -3.06
C GLU A 151 -7.15 -6.85 -4.16
N ARG A 152 -6.14 -6.02 -3.91
CA ARG A 152 -5.06 -5.77 -4.87
C ARG A 152 -3.79 -5.28 -4.20
N ILE A 153 -2.66 -5.48 -4.89
CA ILE A 153 -1.39 -4.81 -4.63
C ILE A 153 -1.01 -4.07 -5.90
N HIS A 154 -0.78 -2.77 -5.79
CA HIS A 154 -0.32 -1.97 -6.91
C HIS A 154 1.02 -1.31 -6.59
N LEU A 155 1.79 -1.05 -7.62
CA LEU A 155 3.04 -0.33 -7.54
C LEU A 155 2.80 1.16 -7.68
N GLU A 156 3.39 1.93 -6.78
CA GLU A 156 3.20 3.36 -6.73
C GLU A 156 4.53 4.07 -6.49
N GLU A 157 4.74 5.20 -7.15
CA GLU A 157 5.88 6.05 -6.88
C GLU A 157 5.73 6.71 -5.51
N ASP A 158 6.76 6.62 -4.66
CA ASP A 158 6.78 7.42 -3.43
C ASP A 158 7.02 8.89 -3.82
N VAL A 159 6.19 9.76 -3.28
CA VAL A 159 6.30 11.21 -3.50
C VAL A 159 7.06 11.85 -2.34
N GLY A 160 7.59 13.06 -2.55
CA GLY A 160 8.26 13.81 -1.50
C GLY A 160 7.34 14.08 -0.31
N LYS A 161 7.94 14.44 0.81
CA LYS A 161 7.22 14.83 2.02
C LYS A 161 7.66 16.21 2.46
N SER A 162 6.69 17.12 2.64
CA SER A 162 6.93 18.38 3.31
C SER A 162 7.05 18.16 4.81
N LEU A 163 8.15 18.58 5.39
CA LEU A 163 8.37 18.55 6.83
C LEU A 163 8.08 19.95 7.39
N HIS A 164 7.01 20.09 8.15
CA HIS A 164 6.73 21.31 8.89
C HIS A 164 7.46 21.25 10.23
N ILE A 165 8.44 22.14 10.43
CA ILE A 165 9.12 22.29 11.71
C ILE A 165 8.42 23.44 12.44
N GLU A 166 7.75 23.12 13.56
CA GLU A 166 7.12 24.14 14.40
C GLU A 166 8.14 25.21 14.80
N GLY A 167 7.79 26.49 14.59
CA GLY A 167 8.58 27.65 14.99
C GLY A 167 9.57 28.19 13.97
N LYS A 168 9.68 27.63 12.77
CA LYS A 168 10.42 28.26 11.65
C LYS A 168 9.44 28.60 10.53
N HIS A 169 9.10 29.88 10.44
CA HIS A 169 8.47 30.43 9.25
C HIS A 169 9.52 30.41 8.14
N SER A 170 9.26 29.66 7.07
CA SER A 170 10.02 29.74 5.81
C SER A 170 9.57 30.94 5.01
#